data_690d89bcc9d2cc025317420bbb33ec33
#
_entry.id   690d89bcc9d2cc025317420bbb33ec33
#
_cell.length_a   1.000
_cell.length_b   1.000
_cell.length_c   1.000
_cell.angle_alpha   90.00
_cell.angle_beta   90.00
_cell.angle_gamma   90.00
#
_symmetry.space_group_name_H-M   'P 1'
#
loop_
_entity.id
_entity.type
_entity.pdbx_description
1 polymer ?
#
loop_
_entity_poly.entity_id
_entity_poly.type
_entity_poly.pdbx_seq_one_letter_code
_entity_poly.pdbx_strand_id
1 'polypeptide(L)' 'MTTVFDVLQKKIEEDISSATEFLGGGGAKDFAQYKEITGMLRGLTSCLNHVNDLSRNYLDDDNDWFK' A
#
# COMPACT_ATOMS: atom_id res chain seq x y z
N MET A 1 7.00 -19.21 -4.22
CA MET A 1 8.06 -18.78 -3.31
C MET A 1 7.81 -17.36 -2.83
N THR A 2 7.98 -17.13 -1.53
CA THR A 2 7.74 -15.83 -0.93
C THR A 2 8.99 -14.96 -1.05
N THR A 3 8.84 -13.76 -1.60
CA THR A 3 9.93 -12.80 -1.72
C THR A 3 9.73 -11.66 -0.73
N VAL A 4 10.75 -10.82 -0.61
CA VAL A 4 10.63 -9.63 0.22
C VAL A 4 9.52 -8.72 -0.30
N PHE A 5 9.29 -8.71 -1.61
CA PHE A 5 8.22 -7.93 -2.20
C PHE A 5 6.86 -8.46 -1.77
N ASP A 6 6.70 -9.77 -1.71
CA ASP A 6 5.44 -10.37 -1.27
C ASP A 6 5.12 -10.00 0.18
N VAL A 7 6.13 -10.04 1.04
CA VAL A 7 5.96 -9.70 2.45
C VAL A 7 5.59 -8.23 2.60
N LEU A 8 6.29 -7.36 1.88
CA LEU A 8 6.02 -5.92 1.95
C LEU A 8 4.63 -5.59 1.42
N GLN A 9 4.25 -6.22 0.31
CA GLN A 9 2.94 -6.04 -0.27
C GLN A 9 1.84 -6.41 0.72
N LYS A 10 2.01 -7.55 1.39
CA LYS A 10 1.03 -8.02 2.36
C LYS A 10 0.90 -7.04 3.53
N LYS A 11 2.02 -6.51 4.01
CA LYS A 11 1.99 -5.55 5.11
C LYS A 11 1.26 -4.27 4.72
N ILE A 12 1.51 -3.79 3.52
CA ILE A 12 0.81 -2.60 3.02
C ILE A 12 -0.67 -2.87 2.89
N GLU A 13 -1.05 -4.04 2.37
CA GLU A 13 -2.46 -4.40 2.24
C GLU A 13 -3.15 -4.49 3.60
N GLU A 14 -2.45 -4.98 4.61
CA GLU A 14 -3.00 -5.02 5.96
C GLU A 14 -3.24 -3.62 6.51
N ASP A 15 -2.32 -2.70 6.25
CA ASP A 15 -2.49 -1.31 6.67
C ASP A 15 -3.67 -0.65 5.97
N ILE A 16 -3.83 -0.91 4.69
CA ILE A 16 -4.96 -0.38 3.93
C ILE A 16 -6.27 -0.93 4.48
N SER A 17 -6.30 -2.23 4.76
CA SER A 17 -7.48 -2.88 5.30
C SER A 17 -7.87 -2.30 6.65
N SER A 18 -6.88 -2.11 7.53
CA SER A 18 -7.12 -1.56 8.87
C SER A 18 -7.69 -0.13 8.78
N ALA A 19 -7.12 0.70 7.92
CA ALA A 19 -7.59 2.07 7.77
C ALA A 19 -9.00 2.09 7.16
N THR A 20 -9.28 1.20 6.22
CA THR A 20 -10.59 1.11 5.59
C THR A 20 -11.64 0.68 6.60
N GLU A 21 -11.31 -0.30 7.44
CA GLU A 21 -12.22 -0.74 8.50
C GLU A 21 -12.49 0.37 9.50
N PHE A 22 -11.46 1.14 9.84
CA PHE A 22 -11.62 2.26 10.76
C PHE A 22 -12.63 3.27 10.22
N LEU A 23 -12.51 3.63 8.94
CA LEU A 23 -13.46 4.56 8.33
C LEU A 23 -14.85 3.96 8.23
N GLY A 24 -14.94 2.70 7.81
CA GLY A 24 -16.23 2.02 7.64
C GLY A 24 -16.97 1.83 8.94
N GLY A 25 -16.24 1.73 10.06
CA GLY A 25 -16.82 1.60 11.38
C GLY A 25 -17.17 2.92 12.06
N GLY A 26 -17.04 4.04 11.34
CA GLY A 26 -17.34 5.35 11.91
C GLY A 26 -16.26 5.88 12.82
N GLY A 27 -15.02 5.44 12.60
CA GLY A 27 -13.90 5.85 13.44
C GLY A 27 -13.49 7.29 13.29
N ALA A 28 -13.75 7.89 12.12
CA ALA A 28 -13.40 9.28 11.90
C ALA A 28 -14.41 10.16 12.62
N LYS A 29 -13.91 11.04 13.48
CA LYS A 29 -14.77 11.87 14.34
C LYS A 29 -15.19 13.17 13.68
N ASP A 30 -14.41 13.62 12.71
CA ASP A 30 -14.73 14.84 12.01
C ASP A 30 -14.16 14.78 10.59
N PHE A 31 -14.47 15.81 9.81
CA PHE A 31 -14.06 15.85 8.41
C PHE A 31 -12.54 15.91 8.25
N ALA A 32 -11.86 16.60 9.15
CA ALA A 32 -10.40 16.72 9.07
C ALA A 32 -9.75 15.35 9.26
N GLN A 33 -10.22 14.59 10.22
CA GLN A 33 -9.70 13.24 10.45
C GLN A 33 -10.01 12.31 9.28
N TYR A 34 -11.21 12.44 8.72
CA TYR A 34 -11.59 11.68 7.54
C TYR A 34 -10.65 11.96 6.37
N LYS A 35 -10.36 13.24 6.11
CA LYS A 35 -9.44 13.60 5.04
C LYS A 35 -8.03 13.10 5.29
N GLU A 36 -7.59 13.13 6.53
CA GLU A 36 -6.27 12.64 6.88
C GLU A 36 -6.13 11.15 6.59
N ILE A 37 -7.13 10.37 6.97
CA ILE A 37 -7.09 8.93 6.75
C ILE A 37 -7.24 8.59 5.26
N THR A 38 -8.07 9.31 4.52
CA THR A 38 -8.18 9.07 3.09
C THR A 38 -6.90 9.44 2.35
N GLY A 39 -6.19 10.47 2.82
CA GLY A 39 -4.88 10.80 2.27
C GLY A 39 -3.87 9.70 2.53
N MET A 40 -3.90 9.13 3.73
CA MET A 40 -3.04 8.02 4.07
C MET A 40 -3.35 6.81 3.18
N LEU A 41 -4.62 6.52 2.94
CA LEU A 41 -5.02 5.43 2.05
C LEU A 41 -4.51 5.63 0.64
N ARG A 42 -4.56 6.85 0.14
CA ARG A 42 -4.02 7.14 -1.19
C ARG A 42 -2.52 6.90 -1.24
N GLY A 43 -1.81 7.32 -0.18
CA GLY A 43 -0.37 7.10 -0.10
C GLY A 43 -0.03 5.63 -0.05
N LEU A 44 -0.77 4.86 0.74
CA LEU A 44 -0.55 3.42 0.85
C LEU A 44 -0.83 2.71 -0.47
N THR A 45 -1.91 3.11 -1.16
CA THR A 45 -2.24 2.53 -2.45
C THR A 45 -1.16 2.83 -3.49
N SER A 46 -0.65 4.06 -3.48
CA SER A 46 0.43 4.44 -4.38
C SER A 46 1.69 3.62 -4.09
N CYS A 47 2.02 3.45 -2.81
CA CYS A 47 3.17 2.63 -2.42
C CYS A 47 2.99 1.18 -2.87
N LEU A 48 1.78 0.64 -2.73
CA LEU A 48 1.50 -0.72 -3.16
C LEU A 48 1.74 -0.87 -4.67
N ASN A 49 1.30 0.11 -5.44
CA ASN A 49 1.54 0.09 -6.88
C ASN A 49 3.02 0.13 -7.21
N HIS A 50 3.79 0.94 -6.47
CA HIS A 50 5.25 0.99 -6.66
C HIS A 50 5.90 -0.34 -6.35
N VAL A 51 5.47 -0.99 -5.27
CA VAL A 51 6.01 -2.29 -4.90
C VAL A 51 5.68 -3.33 -5.97
N ASN A 52 4.46 -3.31 -6.49
CA ASN A 52 4.06 -4.23 -7.55
C ASN A 52 4.89 -4.02 -8.82
N ASP A 53 5.14 -2.76 -9.19
CA ASP A 53 5.95 -2.45 -10.36
C ASP A 53 7.39 -2.92 -10.17
N LEU A 54 7.96 -2.67 -9.01
CA LEU A 54 9.32 -3.10 -8.73
C LEU A 54 9.43 -4.61 -8.74
N SER A 55 8.45 -5.29 -8.15
CA SER A 55 8.43 -6.75 -8.12
C SER A 55 8.37 -7.32 -9.53
N ARG A 56 7.51 -6.75 -10.36
CA ARG A 56 7.38 -7.22 -11.74
C ARG A 56 8.67 -6.99 -12.53
N ASN A 57 9.22 -5.80 -12.42
CA ASN A 57 10.44 -5.47 -13.15
C ASN A 57 11.62 -6.32 -12.67
N TYR A 58 11.70 -6.54 -11.37
CA TYR A 58 12.78 -7.34 -10.79
C TYR A 58 12.70 -8.80 -11.25
N LEU A 59 11.49 -9.35 -11.31
CA LEU A 59 11.32 -10.75 -11.68
C LEU A 59 11.40 -10.96 -13.19
N ASP A 60 10.94 -10.00 -13.98
CA ASP A 60 10.93 -10.13 -15.44
C ASP A 60 12.24 -9.72 -16.06
N ASP A 61 12.89 -8.69 -15.51
CA ASP A 61 14.11 -8.15 -16.08
C ASP A 61 14.96 -7.62 -14.94
N ASP A 62 15.72 -8.52 -14.33
CA ASP A 62 16.43 -8.25 -13.10
C ASP A 62 17.60 -7.28 -13.23
N ASN A 63 17.93 -6.83 -14.44
CA ASN A 63 19.08 -5.99 -14.63
C ASN A 63 18.77 -4.55 -14.97
N ASP A 64 17.57 -4.27 -15.45
CA ASP A 64 17.27 -2.97 -16.03
C ASP A 64 16.64 -1.99 -15.07
N TRP A 65 15.96 -2.47 -14.07
CA TRP A 65 15.11 -1.62 -13.25
C TRP A 65 15.90 -0.62 -12.40
N PHE A 66 17.18 -0.86 -12.18
CA PHE A 66 17.93 0.09 -11.38
C PHE A 66 19.00 0.84 -12.17
N LYS A 67 18.91 0.88 -13.44
CA LYS A 67 19.84 1.66 -14.23
C LYS A 67 19.65 3.15 -14.06
#